data_3ef08407ef4023afd0cec7125fe206dd
#
_entry.id   3ef08407ef4023afd0cec7125fe206dd
#
_cell.length_a   1.000
_cell.length_b   1.000
_cell.length_c   1.000
_cell.angle_alpha   90.00
_cell.angle_beta   90.00
_cell.angle_gamma   90.00
#
_symmetry.space_group_name_H-M   'P 1'
#
loop_
_entity.id
_entity.type
_entity.pdbx_description
1 polymer ?
#
loop_
_entity_poly.entity_id
_entity_poly.type
_entity_poly.pdbx_seq_one_letter_code
_entity_poly.pdbx_strand_id
1 'polypeptide(L)'
;MSFGENLQIIRKQKQLSQESLAEMLGVSRQAVSKWELGEGYPEVDKLLLLSQKLNVSMDVMMGNETIPTAPESGKPSGTIRIVSPNEGVVISTSRVTRSQEFKGRKNSPKYALFASDGNDKSFWGAQNTFLAWYRNLEDVTAEIEAIRKAMDAGEESYSLQHSVKCRKNLLRVTIEE
;
A
#
# COMPACT_ATOMS: atom_id res chain seq x y z
N MET A 1 -16.15 8.10 13.75
CA MET A 1 -17.14 7.14 13.19
C MET A 1 -17.05 5.84 13.99
N SER A 2 -18.17 5.17 14.22
CA SER A 2 -18.21 3.88 14.91
C SER A 2 -17.78 2.74 13.99
N PHE A 3 -17.39 1.59 14.55
CA PHE A 3 -17.12 0.37 13.77
C PHE A 3 -18.26 0.03 12.81
N GLY A 4 -19.52 0.10 13.30
CA GLY A 4 -20.68 -0.26 12.48
C GLY A 4 -20.88 0.68 11.29
N GLU A 5 -20.72 1.98 11.48
CA GLU A 5 -20.78 2.97 10.40
C GLU A 5 -19.67 2.72 9.36
N ASN A 6 -18.44 2.47 9.82
CA ASN A 6 -17.33 2.16 8.93
C ASN A 6 -17.56 0.88 8.15
N LEU A 7 -18.04 -0.19 8.81
CA LEU A 7 -18.38 -1.45 8.15
C LEU A 7 -19.43 -1.25 7.07
N GLN A 8 -20.48 -0.48 7.35
CA GLN A 8 -21.53 -0.19 6.37
C GLN A 8 -21.01 0.57 5.16
N ILE A 9 -20.15 1.59 5.39
CA ILE A 9 -19.55 2.39 4.31
C ILE A 9 -18.65 1.50 3.45
N ILE A 10 -17.75 0.72 4.06
CA ILE A 10 -16.84 -0.18 3.35
C ILE A 10 -17.61 -1.21 2.52
N ARG A 11 -18.64 -1.83 3.11
CA ARG A 11 -19.48 -2.79 2.39
C ARG A 11 -20.15 -2.17 1.17
N LYS A 12 -20.74 -0.96 1.32
CA LYS A 12 -21.38 -0.23 0.21
C LYS A 12 -20.38 0.16 -0.87
N GLN A 13 -19.17 0.61 -0.51
CA GLN A 13 -18.09 0.89 -1.47
C GLN A 13 -17.70 -0.36 -2.27
N LYS A 14 -17.73 -1.54 -1.64
CA LYS A 14 -17.49 -2.84 -2.29
C LYS A 14 -18.71 -3.38 -3.04
N GLN A 15 -19.83 -2.62 -3.09
CA GLN A 15 -21.09 -3.02 -3.74
C GLN A 15 -21.65 -4.35 -3.21
N LEU A 16 -21.38 -4.67 -1.95
CA LEU A 16 -21.87 -5.88 -1.30
C LEU A 16 -23.20 -5.63 -0.59
N SER A 17 -24.15 -6.59 -0.70
CA SER A 17 -25.32 -6.63 0.17
C SER A 17 -24.94 -7.14 1.58
N GLN A 18 -25.78 -6.89 2.59
CA GLN A 18 -25.58 -7.51 3.92
C GLN A 18 -25.63 -9.04 3.84
N GLU A 19 -26.43 -9.60 2.94
CA GLU A 19 -26.50 -11.04 2.68
C GLU A 19 -25.18 -11.57 2.12
N SER A 20 -24.66 -10.94 1.06
CA SER A 20 -23.40 -11.35 0.44
C SER A 20 -22.22 -11.26 1.41
N LEU A 21 -22.20 -10.22 2.27
CA LEU A 21 -21.18 -10.12 3.31
C LEU A 21 -21.32 -11.22 4.36
N ALA A 22 -22.56 -11.53 4.76
CA ALA A 22 -22.85 -12.59 5.73
C ALA A 22 -22.42 -13.97 5.21
N GLU A 23 -22.73 -14.31 3.97
CA GLU A 23 -22.28 -15.54 3.31
C GLU A 23 -20.75 -15.64 3.28
N MET A 24 -20.07 -14.54 2.91
CA MET A 24 -18.62 -14.47 2.84
C MET A 24 -17.93 -14.74 4.20
N LEU A 25 -18.60 -14.39 5.29
CA LEU A 25 -18.10 -14.52 6.66
C LEU A 25 -18.60 -15.79 7.37
N GLY A 26 -19.54 -16.52 6.75
CA GLY A 26 -20.20 -17.67 7.37
C GLY A 26 -21.03 -17.29 8.62
N VAL A 27 -21.76 -16.17 8.55
CA VAL A 27 -22.64 -15.66 9.61
C VAL A 27 -24.04 -15.39 9.06
N SER A 28 -25.02 -15.09 9.94
CA SER A 28 -26.34 -14.69 9.49
C SER A 28 -26.35 -13.23 9.01
N ARG A 29 -27.23 -12.88 8.06
CA ARG A 29 -27.50 -11.50 7.66
C ARG A 29 -27.85 -10.60 8.85
N GLN A 30 -28.60 -11.16 9.83
CA GLN A 30 -28.97 -10.44 11.05
C GLN A 30 -27.75 -10.04 11.89
N ALA A 31 -26.72 -10.89 11.94
CA ALA A 31 -25.47 -10.56 12.63
C ALA A 31 -24.78 -9.34 11.98
N VAL A 32 -24.67 -9.33 10.65
CA VAL A 32 -24.10 -8.18 9.90
C VAL A 32 -24.94 -6.93 10.15
N SER A 33 -26.26 -7.01 10.11
CA SER A 33 -27.15 -5.89 10.39
C SER A 33 -26.94 -5.31 11.79
N LYS A 34 -26.86 -6.16 12.83
CA LYS A 34 -26.58 -5.74 14.20
C LYS A 34 -25.22 -5.06 14.35
N TRP A 35 -24.20 -5.55 13.67
CA TRP A 35 -22.88 -4.94 13.68
C TRP A 35 -22.89 -3.54 13.07
N GLU A 36 -23.59 -3.37 11.93
CA GLU A 36 -23.73 -2.07 11.26
C GLU A 36 -24.55 -1.06 12.08
N LEU A 37 -25.52 -1.52 12.87
CA LEU A 37 -26.32 -0.70 13.76
C LEU A 37 -25.63 -0.40 15.11
N GLY A 38 -24.47 -1.00 15.36
CA GLY A 38 -23.77 -0.86 16.64
C GLY A 38 -24.40 -1.64 17.80
N GLU A 39 -25.33 -2.56 17.50
CA GLU A 39 -26.03 -3.42 18.49
C GLU A 39 -25.21 -4.67 18.88
N GLY A 40 -24.00 -4.80 18.34
CA GLY A 40 -23.07 -5.88 18.63
C GLY A 40 -21.77 -5.71 17.87
N TYR A 41 -20.79 -6.57 18.21
CA TYR A 41 -19.49 -6.64 17.55
C TYR A 41 -19.24 -8.06 17.08
N PRO A 42 -18.50 -8.23 15.94
CA PRO A 42 -18.02 -9.55 15.55
C PRO A 42 -16.97 -10.05 16.53
N GLU A 43 -16.87 -11.37 16.67
CA GLU A 43 -15.78 -12.01 17.39
C GLU A 43 -14.44 -11.75 16.66
N VAL A 44 -13.31 -11.90 17.38
CA VAL A 44 -11.98 -11.53 16.88
C VAL A 44 -11.63 -12.25 15.57
N ASP A 45 -11.97 -13.53 15.46
CA ASP A 45 -11.79 -14.31 14.23
C ASP A 45 -12.58 -13.75 13.05
N LYS A 46 -13.80 -13.26 13.29
CA LYS A 46 -14.65 -12.61 12.27
C LYS A 46 -14.14 -11.22 11.92
N LEU A 47 -13.57 -10.48 12.87
CA LEU A 47 -12.90 -9.20 12.60
C LEU A 47 -11.68 -9.39 11.67
N LEU A 48 -10.85 -10.39 11.94
CA LEU A 48 -9.73 -10.74 11.09
C LEU A 48 -10.19 -11.16 9.68
N LEU A 49 -11.25 -11.97 9.62
CA LEU A 49 -11.83 -12.39 8.35
C LEU A 49 -12.42 -11.21 7.56
N LEU A 50 -13.09 -10.27 8.23
CA LEU A 50 -13.57 -9.02 7.66
C LEU A 50 -12.44 -8.21 7.03
N SER A 51 -11.37 -7.96 7.81
CA SER A 51 -10.18 -7.26 7.34
C SER A 51 -9.62 -7.89 6.07
N GLN A 52 -9.46 -9.21 6.07
CA GLN A 52 -8.95 -9.97 4.92
C GLN A 52 -9.90 -9.94 3.72
N LYS A 53 -11.18 -10.24 3.93
CA LYS A 53 -12.16 -10.35 2.83
C LYS A 53 -12.50 -9.01 2.20
N LEU A 54 -12.56 -7.95 3.01
CA LEU A 54 -12.82 -6.60 2.52
C LEU A 54 -11.54 -5.86 2.11
N ASN A 55 -10.37 -6.44 2.37
CA ASN A 55 -9.07 -5.82 2.12
C ASN A 55 -8.97 -4.41 2.74
N VAL A 56 -9.23 -4.31 4.03
CA VAL A 56 -9.24 -3.06 4.79
C VAL A 56 -8.52 -3.30 6.12
N SER A 57 -7.67 -2.37 6.55
CA SER A 57 -6.98 -2.49 7.83
C SER A 57 -7.96 -2.49 9.01
N MET A 58 -7.58 -3.13 10.10
CA MET A 58 -8.35 -3.09 11.35
C MET A 58 -8.49 -1.65 11.87
N ASP A 59 -7.46 -0.81 11.69
CA ASP A 59 -7.46 0.58 12.13
C ASP A 59 -8.51 1.42 11.39
N VAL A 60 -8.64 1.21 10.07
CA VAL A 60 -9.71 1.82 9.27
C VAL A 60 -11.08 1.34 9.75
N MET A 61 -11.25 0.04 10.02
CA MET A 61 -12.53 -0.49 10.51
C MET A 61 -12.90 0.07 11.89
N MET A 62 -11.91 0.22 12.78
CA MET A 62 -12.11 0.76 14.13
C MET A 62 -12.23 2.29 14.17
N GLY A 63 -12.01 2.98 13.04
CA GLY A 63 -12.10 4.43 12.95
C GLY A 63 -10.86 5.18 13.44
N ASN A 64 -9.75 4.47 13.64
CA ASN A 64 -8.45 5.07 13.98
C ASN A 64 -7.78 5.71 12.77
N GLU A 65 -8.13 5.28 11.56
CA GLU A 65 -7.71 5.87 10.29
C GLU A 65 -8.95 6.21 9.45
N THR A 66 -8.81 7.20 8.56
CA THR A 66 -9.90 7.55 7.63
C THR A 66 -10.16 6.42 6.63
N ILE A 67 -11.43 6.08 6.42
CA ILE A 67 -11.84 5.18 5.34
C ILE A 67 -11.37 5.81 4.04
N PRO A 68 -10.57 5.10 3.20
CA PRO A 68 -10.25 5.62 1.89
C PRO A 68 -11.56 5.84 1.13
N THR A 69 -11.94 7.08 0.93
CA THR A 69 -13.05 7.40 0.03
C THR A 69 -12.69 6.86 -1.34
N ALA A 70 -13.63 6.15 -1.95
CA ALA A 70 -13.48 5.70 -3.32
C ALA A 70 -13.04 6.91 -4.16
N PRO A 71 -12.08 6.76 -5.09
CA PRO A 71 -11.67 7.86 -5.92
C PRO A 71 -12.90 8.42 -6.60
N GLU A 72 -13.14 9.72 -6.43
CA GLU A 72 -14.15 10.43 -7.19
C GLU A 72 -13.90 10.12 -8.68
N SER A 73 -14.92 9.60 -9.33
CA SER A 73 -14.93 9.29 -10.75
C SER A 73 -14.53 10.55 -11.53
N GLY A 74 -13.29 10.63 -11.99
CA GLY A 74 -12.88 11.78 -12.77
C GLY A 74 -11.39 12.00 -12.96
N LYS A 75 -10.49 11.26 -12.27
CA LYS A 75 -9.06 11.26 -12.61
C LYS A 75 -8.58 9.81 -12.72
N PRO A 76 -7.76 9.47 -13.73
CA PRO A 76 -7.13 8.16 -13.78
C PRO A 76 -6.37 7.97 -12.47
N SER A 77 -6.57 6.85 -11.81
CA SER A 77 -5.82 6.49 -10.63
C SER A 77 -4.34 6.64 -10.99
N GLY A 78 -3.63 7.53 -10.32
CA GLY A 78 -2.27 7.89 -10.66
C GLY A 78 -1.31 6.71 -10.54
N THR A 79 -1.43 5.76 -11.46
CA THR A 79 -0.41 4.74 -11.69
C THR A 79 0.60 5.30 -12.66
N ILE A 80 1.87 5.22 -12.28
CA ILE A 80 2.98 5.60 -13.14
C ILE A 80 3.88 4.38 -13.36
N ARG A 81 4.41 4.25 -14.56
CA ARG A 81 5.44 3.25 -14.85
C ARG A 81 6.79 3.77 -14.37
N ILE A 82 7.35 3.12 -13.36
CA ILE A 82 8.68 3.44 -12.86
C ILE A 82 9.71 2.56 -13.53
N VAL A 83 10.75 3.20 -14.05
CA VAL A 83 11.92 2.54 -14.63
C VAL A 83 13.09 2.73 -13.67
N SER A 84 13.68 1.63 -13.19
CA SER A 84 14.89 1.62 -12.40
C SER A 84 16.07 1.14 -13.23
N PRO A 85 16.91 2.05 -13.77
CA PRO A 85 18.00 1.67 -14.66
C PRO A 85 19.07 0.83 -13.96
N ASN A 86 19.35 1.14 -12.69
CA ASN A 86 20.41 0.49 -11.92
C ASN A 86 20.08 -0.97 -11.52
N GLU A 87 18.79 -1.29 -11.36
CA GLU A 87 18.34 -2.63 -10.95
C GLU A 87 17.64 -3.38 -12.10
N GLY A 88 17.43 -2.73 -13.25
CA GLY A 88 16.76 -3.33 -14.41
C GLY A 88 15.27 -3.63 -14.18
N VAL A 89 14.61 -2.90 -13.27
CA VAL A 89 13.21 -3.11 -12.90
C VAL A 89 12.32 -2.10 -13.62
N VAL A 90 11.21 -2.57 -14.18
CA VAL A 90 10.14 -1.73 -14.71
C VAL A 90 8.83 -2.22 -14.10
N ILE A 91 8.11 -1.34 -13.43
CA ILE A 91 6.86 -1.66 -12.75
C ILE A 91 5.87 -0.50 -12.83
N SER A 92 4.58 -0.81 -12.98
CA SER A 92 3.52 0.17 -12.81
C SER A 92 3.07 0.18 -11.35
N THR A 93 3.02 1.36 -10.73
CA THR A 93 2.69 1.50 -9.31
C THR A 93 1.87 2.75 -9.06
N SER A 94 1.01 2.69 -8.06
CA SER A 94 0.30 3.85 -7.49
C SER A 94 0.93 4.35 -6.20
N ARG A 95 1.90 3.62 -5.64
CA ARG A 95 2.52 3.96 -4.36
C ARG A 95 3.99 3.60 -4.34
N VAL A 96 4.81 4.51 -3.84
CA VAL A 96 6.21 4.25 -3.50
C VAL A 96 6.45 4.53 -2.02
N THR A 97 7.31 3.71 -1.41
CA THR A 97 7.68 3.84 0.00
C THR A 97 9.18 3.64 0.17
N ARG A 98 9.78 4.36 1.10
CA ARG A 98 11.18 4.17 1.45
C ARG A 98 11.34 3.26 2.67
N SER A 99 12.51 2.61 2.77
CA SER A 99 12.92 1.91 3.99
C SER A 99 13.20 2.86 5.16
N GLN A 100 13.34 2.29 6.35
CA GLN A 100 14.08 2.95 7.43
C GLN A 100 15.57 3.02 7.06
N GLU A 101 16.35 3.83 7.80
CA GLU A 101 17.79 3.94 7.59
C GLU A 101 18.49 2.63 7.93
N PHE A 102 19.26 2.12 6.97
CA PHE A 102 20.12 0.95 7.20
C PHE A 102 21.40 1.37 7.92
N LYS A 103 21.71 0.72 9.01
CA LYS A 103 23.01 0.86 9.69
C LYS A 103 24.08 0.15 8.86
N GLY A 104 24.86 0.92 8.10
CA GLY A 104 25.90 0.41 7.22
C GLY A 104 27.23 1.15 7.39
N ARG A 105 28.28 0.65 6.71
CA ARG A 105 29.60 1.31 6.64
C ARG A 105 29.55 2.52 5.69
N LYS A 106 30.65 3.30 5.63
CA LYS A 106 30.77 4.56 4.86
C LYS A 106 30.32 4.45 3.38
N ASN A 107 30.53 3.31 2.72
CA ASN A 107 30.19 3.06 1.31
C ASN A 107 28.98 2.14 1.12
N SER A 108 28.13 1.95 2.14
CA SER A 108 26.88 1.21 2.01
C SER A 108 25.72 2.16 1.74
N PRO A 109 24.71 1.76 0.92
CA PRO A 109 23.50 2.53 0.78
C PRO A 109 22.76 2.59 2.12
N LYS A 110 22.11 3.71 2.39
CA LYS A 110 21.41 3.93 3.65
C LYS A 110 19.90 3.79 3.53
N TYR A 111 19.35 3.91 2.33
CA TYR A 111 17.92 3.80 2.08
C TYR A 111 17.65 2.97 0.84
N ALA A 112 16.47 2.37 0.83
CA ALA A 112 15.91 1.67 -0.32
C ALA A 112 14.54 2.24 -0.67
N LEU A 113 14.18 2.23 -1.94
CA LEU A 113 12.85 2.58 -2.44
C LEU A 113 12.13 1.31 -2.90
N PHE A 114 10.85 1.24 -2.59
CA PHE A 114 9.98 0.14 -2.95
C PHE A 114 8.72 0.68 -3.63
N ALA A 115 8.21 -0.09 -4.58
CA ALA A 115 6.90 0.11 -5.18
C ALA A 115 5.90 -0.90 -4.64
N SER A 116 4.65 -0.48 -4.48
CA SER A 116 3.51 -1.34 -4.23
C SER A 116 2.48 -1.10 -5.32
N ASP A 117 2.02 -2.16 -5.96
CA ASP A 117 1.03 -2.06 -7.05
C ASP A 117 -0.41 -1.84 -6.55
N GLY A 118 -0.60 -1.68 -5.23
CA GLY A 118 -1.91 -1.49 -4.61
C GLY A 118 -2.84 -2.70 -4.73
N ASN A 119 -2.38 -3.76 -5.38
CA ASN A 119 -3.15 -4.98 -5.60
C ASN A 119 -2.75 -6.04 -4.57
N ASP A 120 -2.84 -5.66 -3.29
CA ASP A 120 -2.44 -6.46 -2.12
C ASP A 120 -3.31 -7.72 -1.92
N LYS A 121 -3.46 -8.52 -2.98
CA LYS A 121 -4.12 -9.83 -2.91
C LYS A 121 -3.21 -10.93 -2.39
N SER A 122 -2.04 -10.59 -1.89
CA SER A 122 -1.14 -11.59 -1.34
C SER A 122 -1.49 -11.90 0.12
N PHE A 123 -1.63 -13.17 0.43
CA PHE A 123 -1.79 -13.71 1.79
C PHE A 123 -0.66 -13.28 2.75
N TRP A 124 0.48 -12.80 2.21
CA TRP A 124 1.68 -12.41 2.94
C TRP A 124 1.86 -10.87 3.07
N GLY A 125 0.83 -10.08 2.80
CA GLY A 125 0.89 -8.63 2.82
C GLY A 125 1.32 -8.01 1.48
N ALA A 126 1.43 -6.68 1.43
CA ALA A 126 1.84 -5.95 0.25
C ALA A 126 3.17 -6.47 -0.29
N GLN A 127 3.16 -6.98 -1.51
CA GLN A 127 4.40 -7.32 -2.20
C GLN A 127 5.09 -6.02 -2.61
N ASN A 128 6.04 -5.59 -1.80
CA ASN A 128 6.87 -4.44 -2.11
C ASN A 128 7.95 -4.85 -3.10
N THR A 129 7.86 -4.39 -4.33
CA THR A 129 8.93 -4.57 -5.31
C THR A 129 10.05 -3.59 -5.01
N PHE A 130 11.25 -4.11 -4.78
CA PHE A 130 12.43 -3.28 -4.61
C PHE A 130 12.75 -2.54 -5.91
N LEU A 131 12.96 -1.23 -5.81
CA LEU A 131 13.25 -0.36 -6.96
C LEU A 131 14.71 0.07 -7.03
N ALA A 132 15.25 0.62 -5.93
CA ALA A 132 16.59 1.19 -5.97
C ALA A 132 17.19 1.45 -4.57
N TRP A 133 18.50 1.67 -4.56
CA TRP A 133 19.28 2.09 -3.41
C TRP A 133 19.59 3.59 -3.45
N TYR A 134 19.71 4.21 -2.25
CA TYR A 134 20.03 5.63 -2.09
C TYR A 134 21.09 5.82 -1.02
N ARG A 135 21.97 6.81 -1.24
CA ARG A 135 23.10 7.12 -0.36
C ARG A 135 22.65 7.77 0.94
N ASN A 136 21.67 8.65 0.88
CA ASN A 136 21.19 9.45 2.00
C ASN A 136 19.67 9.68 1.94
N LEU A 137 19.12 10.32 2.97
CA LEU A 137 17.69 10.63 3.08
C LEU A 137 17.26 11.67 2.05
N GLU A 138 18.13 12.62 1.73
CA GLU A 138 17.83 13.71 0.82
C GLU A 138 17.55 13.18 -0.60
N ASP A 139 18.41 12.29 -1.10
CA ASP A 139 18.25 11.68 -2.43
C ASP A 139 16.96 10.87 -2.56
N VAL A 140 16.63 10.03 -1.56
CA VAL A 140 15.41 9.22 -1.62
C VAL A 140 14.15 10.06 -1.46
N THR A 141 14.21 11.17 -0.70
CA THR A 141 13.08 12.08 -0.54
C THR A 141 12.84 12.88 -1.83
N ALA A 142 13.92 13.41 -2.44
CA ALA A 142 13.85 14.09 -3.72
C ALA A 142 13.26 13.20 -4.83
N GLU A 143 13.67 11.94 -4.86
CA GLU A 143 13.12 10.95 -5.80
C GLU A 143 11.61 10.73 -5.60
N ILE A 144 11.16 10.53 -4.36
CA ILE A 144 9.73 10.35 -4.05
C ILE A 144 8.92 11.59 -4.45
N GLU A 145 9.44 12.79 -4.20
CA GLU A 145 8.76 14.03 -4.60
C GLU A 145 8.69 14.18 -6.13
N ALA A 146 9.75 13.80 -6.84
CA ALA A 146 9.78 13.85 -8.30
C ALA A 146 8.78 12.83 -8.89
N ILE A 147 8.71 11.61 -8.35
CA ILE A 147 7.71 10.61 -8.75
C ILE A 147 6.30 11.14 -8.52
N ARG A 148 6.03 11.75 -7.35
CA ARG A 148 4.71 12.32 -7.04
C ARG A 148 4.34 13.44 -8.01
N LYS A 149 5.26 14.33 -8.34
CA LYS A 149 5.03 15.40 -9.33
C LYS A 149 4.71 14.84 -10.72
N ALA A 150 5.43 13.78 -11.14
CA ALA A 150 5.17 13.12 -12.40
C ALA A 150 3.77 12.46 -12.43
N MET A 151 3.37 11.81 -11.31
CA MET A 151 2.01 11.26 -11.16
C MET A 151 0.93 12.35 -11.22
N ASP A 152 1.13 13.47 -10.51
CA ASP A 152 0.20 14.60 -10.49
C ASP A 152 0.09 15.28 -11.86
N ALA A 153 1.19 15.27 -12.63
CA ALA A 153 1.24 15.78 -14.02
C ALA A 153 0.62 14.81 -15.04
N GLY A 154 0.29 13.58 -14.62
CA GLY A 154 -0.28 12.56 -15.50
C GLY A 154 0.75 11.93 -16.45
N GLU A 155 2.03 11.94 -16.10
CA GLU A 155 3.07 11.29 -16.89
C GLU A 155 2.88 9.77 -16.91
N GLU A 156 3.09 9.15 -18.06
CA GLU A 156 2.95 7.71 -18.22
C GLU A 156 4.11 6.92 -17.59
N SER A 157 5.30 7.51 -17.52
CA SER A 157 6.49 6.87 -17.00
C SER A 157 7.48 7.83 -16.37
N TYR A 158 8.20 7.36 -15.36
CA TYR A 158 9.26 8.06 -14.67
C TYR A 158 10.50 7.17 -14.53
N SER A 159 11.66 7.67 -14.90
CA SER A 159 12.94 6.98 -14.70
C SER A 159 13.64 7.52 -13.47
N LEU A 160 14.06 6.63 -12.55
CA LEU A 160 14.74 7.01 -11.32
C LEU A 160 16.07 7.74 -11.63
N GLN A 161 16.27 8.90 -11.01
CA GLN A 161 17.39 9.80 -11.30
C GLN A 161 18.41 9.88 -10.16
N HIS A 162 17.98 9.74 -8.91
CA HIS A 162 18.81 9.92 -7.71
C HIS A 162 19.32 8.60 -7.14
N SER A 163 19.01 7.47 -7.78
CA SER A 163 19.40 6.15 -7.32
C SER A 163 20.91 5.89 -7.54
N VAL A 164 21.50 5.10 -6.65
CA VAL A 164 22.90 4.71 -6.75
C VAL A 164 23.06 3.27 -7.20
N LYS A 165 24.03 3.03 -8.08
CA LYS A 165 24.37 1.68 -8.51
C LYS A 165 25.13 0.98 -7.39
N CYS A 166 24.76 -0.26 -7.10
CA CYS A 166 25.34 -1.04 -6.01
C CYS A 166 25.82 -2.40 -6.48
N ARG A 167 26.99 -2.79 -5.98
CA ARG A 167 27.50 -4.15 -6.11
C ARG A 167 27.00 -4.98 -4.92
N LYS A 168 26.38 -6.12 -5.24
CA LYS A 168 25.89 -7.09 -4.25
C LYS A 168 26.90 -8.24 -4.13
N ASN A 169 27.52 -8.38 -2.97
CA ASN A 169 28.31 -9.57 -2.60
C ASN A 169 27.51 -10.36 -1.54
N LEU A 170 27.82 -11.64 -1.35
CA LEU A 170 27.06 -12.59 -0.51
C LEU A 170 26.61 -12.05 0.87
N LEU A 171 27.33 -11.08 1.42
CA LEU A 171 27.09 -10.51 2.76
C LEU A 171 27.06 -8.96 2.78
N ARG A 172 27.18 -8.27 1.63
CA ARG A 172 27.34 -6.81 1.62
C ARG A 172 26.81 -6.18 0.34
N VAL A 173 26.18 -5.02 0.52
CA VAL A 173 25.82 -4.11 -0.58
C VAL A 173 26.72 -2.88 -0.45
N THR A 174 27.46 -2.55 -1.51
CA THR A 174 28.36 -1.38 -1.57
C THR A 174 28.04 -0.56 -2.80
N ILE A 175 28.11 0.77 -2.66
CA ILE A 175 27.87 1.71 -3.76
C ILE A 175 29.08 1.62 -4.71
N GLU A 176 28.82 1.50 -6.00
CA GLU A 176 29.83 1.63 -7.06
C GLU A 176 30.15 3.13 -7.25
N GLU A 177 31.43 3.48 -7.24
CA GLU A 177 31.94 4.83 -7.55
C GLU A 177 32.08 5.02 -9.05
#